data_2d4174432e3b44b50635dd388b237808
#
_entry.id   2d4174432e3b44b50635dd388b237808
#
_cell.length_a   1.000
_cell.length_b   1.000
_cell.length_c   1.000
_cell.angle_alpha   90.00
_cell.angle_beta   90.00
_cell.angle_gamma   90.00
#
_symmetry.space_group_name_H-M   'P 1'
#
loop_
_entity.id
_entity.type
_entity.pdbx_description
1 polymer ?
#
loop_
_entity_poly.entity_id
_entity_poly.type
_entity_poly.pdbx_seq_one_letter_code
_entity_poly.pdbx_strand_id
1 'polypeptide(L)'
;MNSIIFVEDLIRIHEHNTQYSFTMSNVEMMNRRKFIRTGVTGVAGLSLAQVGWADIQRVLPPDVSVDKVKLGNTGLEVSRIALGTGTKGWNYESNQTRIGLDNFVKLAHHGYERGLRFFDMADMYGSQPFVGKALKELPREKVTLMTKMWTYDEGSEKREPVRKTLDRFRQEAGTEYFDILLMHCMTDGNWPETRKFYMEGLAKAKEEGIVKAVGISCHNWDAMAEAAQNPWCDIILARLNPFQSHMDGTPEDVNALLGKARENGKGIMGMKIFGEGKHVTDEEREHSIHFAVTESNLHCMTLGLESIAQMDDAIERVMRNVKNS
;
A
#
# COMPACT_ATOMS: atom_id res chain seq x y z
N MET A 1 -14.82 0.03 24.19
CA MET A 1 -14.20 -1.11 24.84
C MET A 1 -13.82 -2.23 23.84
N ASN A 2 -13.69 -1.95 22.53
CA ASN A 2 -13.39 -2.93 21.46
C ASN A 2 -12.16 -2.59 20.61
N SER A 3 -11.36 -1.60 21.02
CA SER A 3 -10.17 -1.18 20.24
C SER A 3 -8.84 -1.83 20.64
N ILE A 4 -8.83 -2.62 21.72
CA ILE A 4 -7.61 -3.25 22.27
C ILE A 4 -7.32 -4.61 21.61
N ILE A 5 -8.31 -5.25 21.00
CA ILE A 5 -8.21 -6.61 20.45
C ILE A 5 -7.21 -6.72 19.28
N PHE A 6 -6.99 -5.65 18.52
CA PHE A 6 -6.10 -5.72 17.33
C PHE A 6 -4.61 -5.73 17.65
N VAL A 7 -4.21 -5.17 18.79
CA VAL A 7 -2.81 -5.18 19.25
C VAL A 7 -2.53 -6.47 20.02
N GLU A 8 -3.51 -6.96 20.79
CA GLU A 8 -3.37 -8.21 21.55
C GLU A 8 -3.37 -9.45 20.65
N ASP A 9 -4.12 -9.47 19.56
CA ASP A 9 -4.10 -10.57 18.60
C ASP A 9 -2.77 -10.68 17.84
N LEU A 10 -2.09 -9.57 17.58
CA LEU A 10 -0.74 -9.56 17.01
C LEU A 10 0.32 -10.08 18.02
N ILE A 11 0.15 -9.80 19.30
CA ILE A 11 1.04 -10.29 20.36
C ILE A 11 0.80 -11.79 20.63
N ARG A 12 -0.46 -12.27 20.59
CA ARG A 12 -0.77 -13.70 20.79
C ARG A 12 -0.24 -14.61 19.68
N ILE A 13 -0.16 -14.12 18.45
CA ILE A 13 0.43 -14.88 17.33
C ILE A 13 1.95 -15.08 17.54
N HIS A 14 2.59 -14.19 18.28
CA HIS A 14 4.03 -14.29 18.55
C HIS A 14 4.36 -15.29 19.68
N GLU A 15 3.47 -15.49 20.64
CA GLU A 15 3.69 -16.41 21.77
C GLU A 15 3.43 -17.89 21.42
N HIS A 16 2.67 -18.20 20.36
CA HIS A 16 2.36 -19.58 19.97
C HIS A 16 3.33 -20.22 18.97
N ASN A 17 4.29 -19.48 18.42
CA ASN A 17 5.26 -20.02 17.45
C ASN A 17 6.59 -20.50 18.06
N THR A 18 6.73 -20.58 19.38
CA THR A 18 8.00 -20.92 20.05
C THR A 18 8.06 -22.37 20.56
N GLN A 19 7.14 -23.25 20.21
CA GLN A 19 7.19 -24.66 20.66
C GLN A 19 6.92 -25.66 19.54
N TYR A 20 7.75 -25.71 18.49
CA TYR A 20 7.93 -26.93 17.70
C TYR A 20 9.39 -27.01 17.22
N SER A 21 10.28 -27.53 18.07
CA SER A 21 11.55 -28.08 17.63
C SER A 21 11.30 -29.50 17.11
N PHE A 22 11.27 -29.68 15.79
CA PHE A 22 11.29 -31.01 15.18
C PHE A 22 12.73 -31.39 14.85
N THR A 23 13.20 -32.43 15.52
CA THR A 23 14.46 -33.11 15.21
C THR A 23 14.38 -33.75 13.81
N MET A 24 15.19 -33.28 12.90
CA MET A 24 15.39 -33.92 11.58
C MET A 24 16.22 -35.18 11.76
N SER A 25 15.63 -36.32 11.59
CA SER A 25 16.35 -37.57 11.32
C SER A 25 15.68 -38.28 10.14
N ASN A 26 16.49 -38.51 9.10
CA ASN A 26 16.27 -39.41 7.95
C ASN A 26 15.17 -39.03 6.95
N VAL A 27 15.54 -38.25 5.93
CA VAL A 27 14.86 -38.23 4.63
C VAL A 27 15.84 -38.74 3.56
N GLU A 28 15.60 -39.96 3.09
CA GLU A 28 16.30 -40.53 1.92
C GLU A 28 15.99 -39.69 0.67
N MET A 29 17.06 -39.34 -0.07
CA MET A 29 16.95 -38.66 -1.36
C MET A 29 16.28 -39.57 -2.40
N MET A 30 15.04 -39.27 -2.74
CA MET A 30 14.32 -39.93 -3.83
C MET A 30 14.70 -39.32 -5.19
N ASN A 31 15.16 -40.15 -6.09
CA ASN A 31 15.71 -39.82 -7.41
C ASN A 31 14.63 -39.30 -8.36
N ARG A 32 14.88 -38.18 -9.07
CA ARG A 32 13.98 -37.43 -9.97
C ARG A 32 13.27 -38.28 -11.05
N ARG A 33 13.72 -39.46 -11.37
CA ARG A 33 13.12 -40.36 -12.39
C ARG A 33 11.91 -41.18 -11.91
N LYS A 34 11.63 -41.27 -10.60
CA LYS A 34 10.49 -42.03 -10.06
C LYS A 34 9.23 -41.21 -9.87
N PHE A 35 9.31 -39.87 -9.96
CA PHE A 35 8.17 -38.96 -9.72
C PHE A 35 7.16 -38.91 -10.89
N ILE A 36 7.55 -39.36 -12.09
CA ILE A 36 6.72 -39.18 -13.31
C ILE A 36 5.80 -40.40 -13.57
N ARG A 37 5.80 -41.44 -12.73
CA ARG A 37 5.09 -42.70 -13.05
C ARG A 37 3.97 -43.12 -12.10
N THR A 38 3.59 -42.30 -11.13
CA THR A 38 2.43 -42.61 -10.29
C THR A 38 1.40 -41.50 -10.45
N GLY A 39 0.49 -41.74 -11.39
CA GLY A 39 -0.62 -40.84 -11.67
C GLY A 39 -1.65 -40.83 -10.56
N VAL A 40 -2.21 -39.68 -10.42
CA VAL A 40 -3.64 -39.38 -10.19
C VAL A 40 -4.41 -40.31 -9.25
N THR A 41 -4.51 -39.92 -8.00
CA THR A 41 -5.74 -39.84 -7.19
C THR A 41 -5.41 -39.31 -5.82
N GLY A 42 -5.83 -38.08 -5.54
CA GLY A 42 -5.67 -37.46 -4.23
C GLY A 42 -6.14 -36.01 -4.33
N VAL A 43 -7.45 -35.80 -4.24
CA VAL A 43 -8.04 -34.48 -4.02
C VAL A 43 -7.59 -34.03 -2.63
N ALA A 44 -6.53 -33.24 -2.57
CA ALA A 44 -6.14 -32.51 -1.36
C ALA A 44 -6.42 -31.04 -1.61
N GLY A 45 -7.21 -30.43 -0.74
CA GLY A 45 -7.70 -29.07 -0.80
C GLY A 45 -6.61 -28.03 -1.09
N LEU A 46 -6.58 -27.56 -2.31
CA LEU A 46 -5.91 -26.32 -2.67
C LEU A 46 -6.71 -25.17 -2.04
N SER A 47 -6.08 -24.39 -1.21
CA SER A 47 -6.67 -23.18 -0.64
C SER A 47 -7.09 -22.27 -1.80
N LEU A 48 -8.39 -21.99 -1.92
CA LEU A 48 -9.02 -21.17 -2.97
C LEU A 48 -8.42 -19.76 -3.12
N ALA A 49 -7.58 -19.33 -2.17
CA ALA A 49 -6.98 -17.98 -2.17
C ALA A 49 -5.85 -17.75 -3.20
N GLN A 50 -5.31 -18.80 -3.84
CA GLN A 50 -4.22 -18.66 -4.82
C GLN A 50 -4.68 -18.74 -6.29
N VAL A 51 -5.93 -19.12 -6.55
CA VAL A 51 -6.43 -19.35 -7.92
C VAL A 51 -6.65 -18.04 -8.68
N GLY A 52 -6.99 -16.94 -7.99
CA GLY A 52 -7.37 -15.68 -8.63
C GLY A 52 -6.25 -14.92 -9.38
N TRP A 53 -4.98 -15.16 -9.03
CA TRP A 53 -3.83 -14.54 -9.70
C TRP A 53 -3.06 -15.49 -10.64
N ALA A 54 -3.34 -16.80 -10.58
CA ALA A 54 -2.59 -17.82 -11.32
C ALA A 54 -2.90 -17.85 -12.82
N ASP A 55 -4.05 -17.33 -13.24
CA ASP A 55 -4.55 -17.43 -14.62
C ASP A 55 -4.28 -16.18 -15.47
N ILE A 56 -3.51 -15.21 -14.96
CA ILE A 56 -3.21 -13.98 -15.71
C ILE A 56 -2.10 -14.26 -16.74
N GLN A 57 -2.49 -14.48 -17.99
CA GLN A 57 -1.58 -14.57 -19.15
C GLN A 57 -1.71 -13.36 -20.08
N ARG A 58 -2.28 -12.25 -19.60
CA ARG A 58 -2.49 -11.08 -20.44
C ARG A 58 -1.21 -10.28 -20.59
N VAL A 59 -0.91 -9.89 -21.81
CA VAL A 59 0.12 -8.90 -22.14
C VAL A 59 -0.60 -7.60 -22.44
N LEU A 60 -0.32 -6.56 -21.68
CA LEU A 60 -0.90 -5.24 -21.88
C LEU A 60 -0.48 -4.68 -23.24
N PRO A 61 -1.43 -4.18 -24.06
CA PRO A 61 -1.10 -3.50 -25.32
C PRO A 61 -0.09 -2.35 -25.08
N PRO A 62 0.88 -2.14 -26.00
CA PRO A 62 1.95 -1.16 -25.80
C PRO A 62 1.48 0.29 -25.64
N ASP A 63 0.33 0.63 -26.18
CA ASP A 63 -0.30 1.96 -26.15
C ASP A 63 -1.11 2.22 -24.86
N VAL A 64 -1.34 1.21 -24.02
CA VAL A 64 -2.04 1.39 -22.76
C VAL A 64 -1.07 1.83 -21.67
N SER A 65 -1.33 2.99 -21.09
CA SER A 65 -0.52 3.59 -20.04
C SER A 65 -1.41 4.24 -18.98
N VAL A 66 -0.98 4.22 -17.72
CA VAL A 66 -1.70 4.85 -16.61
C VAL A 66 -1.75 6.37 -16.82
N ASP A 67 -2.94 6.94 -16.68
CA ASP A 67 -3.16 8.38 -16.72
C ASP A 67 -2.68 9.06 -15.41
N LYS A 68 -2.63 10.38 -15.45
CA LYS A 68 -2.33 11.21 -14.31
C LYS A 68 -3.57 11.94 -13.82
N VAL A 69 -3.61 12.15 -12.52
CA VAL A 69 -4.68 12.85 -11.83
C VAL A 69 -4.12 13.92 -10.88
N LYS A 70 -4.84 15.02 -10.72
CA LYS A 70 -4.55 16.01 -9.69
C LYS A 70 -4.96 15.46 -8.33
N LEU A 71 -4.09 15.58 -7.34
CA LEU A 71 -4.31 15.04 -5.99
C LEU A 71 -4.82 16.16 -5.06
N GLY A 72 -6.12 16.43 -5.09
CA GLY A 72 -6.73 17.53 -4.33
C GLY A 72 -6.06 18.88 -4.64
N ASN A 73 -5.92 19.69 -3.61
CA ASN A 73 -5.28 21.03 -3.68
C ASN A 73 -3.77 20.99 -3.37
N THR A 74 -3.13 19.82 -3.38
CA THR A 74 -1.69 19.66 -3.06
C THR A 74 -0.76 20.24 -4.09
N GLY A 75 -1.24 20.55 -5.29
CA GLY A 75 -0.41 20.90 -6.45
C GLY A 75 0.30 19.70 -7.11
N LEU A 76 0.14 18.50 -6.56
CA LEU A 76 0.71 17.29 -7.13
C LEU A 76 -0.18 16.70 -8.23
N GLU A 77 0.48 16.25 -9.29
CA GLU A 77 -0.11 15.42 -10.35
C GLU A 77 0.56 14.04 -10.29
N VAL A 78 -0.23 13.01 -10.00
CA VAL A 78 0.25 11.65 -9.72
C VAL A 78 -0.35 10.63 -10.68
N SER A 79 0.29 9.50 -10.92
CA SER A 79 -0.37 8.40 -11.64
C SER A 79 -1.56 7.86 -10.83
N ARG A 80 -2.67 7.54 -11.51
CA ARG A 80 -3.91 7.03 -10.88
C ARG A 80 -3.69 5.75 -10.08
N ILE A 81 -2.68 4.98 -10.44
CA ILE A 81 -2.22 3.81 -9.69
C ILE A 81 -0.88 4.12 -9.05
N ALA A 82 -0.73 3.81 -7.77
CA ALA A 82 0.55 3.70 -7.08
C ALA A 82 0.95 2.24 -6.92
N LEU A 83 2.23 1.92 -7.10
CA LEU A 83 2.79 0.63 -6.69
C LEU A 83 2.87 0.59 -5.17
N GLY A 84 1.94 -0.12 -4.55
CA GLY A 84 1.92 -0.39 -3.12
C GLY A 84 2.98 -1.41 -2.76
N THR A 85 3.85 -1.08 -1.82
CA THR A 85 4.98 -1.94 -1.43
C THR A 85 4.80 -2.61 -0.08
N GLY A 86 3.58 -2.57 0.48
CA GLY A 86 3.30 -2.99 1.86
C GLY A 86 2.24 -4.07 2.02
N THR A 87 2.00 -4.93 1.04
CA THR A 87 1.08 -6.06 1.21
C THR A 87 1.61 -6.97 2.32
N LYS A 88 0.82 -7.15 3.40
CA LYS A 88 1.25 -7.84 4.62
C LYS A 88 2.57 -7.29 5.18
N GLY A 89 2.77 -5.97 5.02
CA GLY A 89 3.99 -5.28 5.40
C GLY A 89 4.06 -5.04 6.90
N TRP A 90 5.06 -5.65 7.56
CA TRP A 90 5.35 -5.50 8.97
C TRP A 90 6.79 -5.91 9.26
N ASN A 91 7.36 -5.35 10.29
CA ASN A 91 8.69 -5.73 10.78
C ASN A 91 9.79 -5.68 9.68
N TYR A 92 9.74 -4.60 8.86
CA TYR A 92 10.67 -4.32 7.75
C TYR A 92 10.64 -5.34 6.61
N GLU A 93 9.51 -6.03 6.43
CA GLU A 93 9.31 -6.97 5.34
C GLU A 93 7.87 -6.86 4.78
N SER A 94 7.70 -7.16 3.49
CA SER A 94 6.40 -7.18 2.81
C SER A 94 6.40 -8.23 1.70
N ASN A 95 5.23 -8.53 1.10
CA ASN A 95 5.21 -9.38 -0.07
C ASN A 95 6.11 -8.83 -1.19
N GLN A 96 6.11 -7.52 -1.39
CA GLN A 96 6.91 -6.87 -2.43
C GLN A 96 8.43 -6.95 -2.18
N THR A 97 8.87 -6.97 -0.92
CA THR A 97 10.29 -7.22 -0.63
C THR A 97 10.66 -8.70 -0.76
N ARG A 98 9.73 -9.61 -0.50
CA ARG A 98 9.94 -11.08 -0.63
C ARG A 98 10.10 -11.56 -2.05
N ILE A 99 9.62 -10.83 -3.08
CA ILE A 99 9.90 -11.21 -4.47
C ILE A 99 11.38 -11.07 -4.85
N GLY A 100 12.18 -10.44 -3.98
CA GLY A 100 13.59 -10.18 -4.17
C GLY A 100 13.90 -8.89 -4.95
N LEU A 101 15.08 -8.32 -4.69
CA LEU A 101 15.44 -7.00 -5.20
C LEU A 101 15.38 -6.89 -6.73
N ASP A 102 15.95 -7.86 -7.45
CA ASP A 102 16.01 -7.82 -8.92
C ASP A 102 14.63 -7.90 -9.56
N ASN A 103 13.72 -8.71 -9.00
CA ASN A 103 12.35 -8.81 -9.48
C ASN A 103 11.56 -7.54 -9.15
N PHE A 104 11.79 -6.95 -7.97
CA PHE A 104 11.18 -5.67 -7.61
C PHE A 104 11.62 -4.55 -8.57
N VAL A 105 12.92 -4.43 -8.86
CA VAL A 105 13.44 -3.42 -9.80
C VAL A 105 12.83 -3.59 -11.19
N LYS A 106 12.77 -4.83 -11.70
CA LYS A 106 12.11 -5.12 -12.99
C LYS A 106 10.63 -4.72 -12.99
N LEU A 107 9.91 -5.04 -11.90
CA LEU A 107 8.50 -4.68 -11.74
C LEU A 107 8.32 -3.15 -11.70
N ALA A 108 9.16 -2.44 -10.95
CA ALA A 108 9.12 -0.99 -10.83
C ALA A 108 9.41 -0.29 -12.18
N HIS A 109 10.42 -0.76 -12.93
CA HIS A 109 10.76 -0.23 -14.25
C HIS A 109 9.66 -0.51 -15.27
N HIS A 110 9.10 -1.71 -15.29
CA HIS A 110 7.95 -2.04 -16.14
C HIS A 110 6.77 -1.10 -15.86
N GLY A 111 6.44 -0.89 -14.57
CA GLY A 111 5.39 0.05 -14.17
C GLY A 111 5.67 1.48 -14.66
N TYR A 112 6.91 1.95 -14.50
CA TYR A 112 7.32 3.28 -14.95
C TYR A 112 7.12 3.46 -16.46
N GLU A 113 7.50 2.49 -17.27
CA GLU A 113 7.28 2.48 -18.72
C GLU A 113 5.80 2.52 -19.09
N ARG A 114 4.94 1.90 -18.25
CA ARG A 114 3.48 1.87 -18.38
C ARG A 114 2.79 3.07 -17.72
N GLY A 115 3.52 4.13 -17.34
CA GLY A 115 2.96 5.34 -16.74
C GLY A 115 2.67 5.24 -15.24
N LEU A 116 2.84 4.08 -14.61
CA LEU A 116 2.76 3.92 -13.16
C LEU A 116 4.06 4.49 -12.56
N ARG A 117 4.00 5.73 -12.07
CA ARG A 117 5.15 6.49 -11.60
C ARG A 117 5.03 6.91 -10.15
N PHE A 118 4.14 6.30 -9.41
CA PHE A 118 3.89 6.57 -8.02
C PHE A 118 4.25 5.34 -7.16
N PHE A 119 5.12 5.52 -6.17
CA PHE A 119 5.58 4.47 -5.26
C PHE A 119 5.06 4.77 -3.85
N ASP A 120 4.31 3.83 -3.28
CA ASP A 120 3.77 3.89 -1.93
C ASP A 120 4.56 2.98 -0.99
N MET A 121 5.35 3.60 -0.11
CA MET A 121 6.22 2.95 0.87
C MET A 121 5.72 3.20 2.30
N ALA A 122 6.36 2.56 3.26
CA ALA A 122 6.31 2.93 4.67
C ALA A 122 7.55 2.41 5.40
N ASP A 123 7.85 3.01 6.54
CA ASP A 123 8.94 2.59 7.43
C ASP A 123 8.90 1.07 7.70
N MET A 124 7.74 0.58 8.13
CA MET A 124 7.54 -0.81 8.54
C MET A 124 7.57 -1.85 7.41
N TYR A 125 7.66 -1.42 6.15
CA TYR A 125 7.61 -2.35 4.99
C TYR A 125 9.00 -2.82 4.53
N GLY A 126 10.08 -2.14 4.95
CA GLY A 126 11.44 -2.42 4.49
C GLY A 126 11.67 -2.17 2.99
N SER A 127 10.75 -1.45 2.34
CA SER A 127 10.74 -1.27 0.88
C SER A 127 11.50 -0.04 0.38
N GLN A 128 11.85 0.92 1.24
CA GLN A 128 12.57 2.12 0.84
C GLN A 128 13.90 1.81 0.11
N PRO A 129 14.77 0.89 0.58
CA PRO A 129 15.99 0.53 -0.16
C PRO A 129 15.72 -0.12 -1.52
N PHE A 130 14.62 -0.87 -1.65
CA PHE A 130 14.21 -1.49 -2.92
C PHE A 130 13.80 -0.43 -3.95
N VAL A 131 12.95 0.51 -3.52
CA VAL A 131 12.55 1.66 -4.36
C VAL A 131 13.79 2.51 -4.68
N GLY A 132 14.65 2.80 -3.70
CA GLY A 132 15.91 3.53 -3.91
C GLY A 132 16.81 2.87 -4.95
N LYS A 133 16.83 1.54 -5.02
CA LYS A 133 17.57 0.83 -6.07
C LYS A 133 16.93 1.02 -7.45
N ALA A 134 15.60 0.94 -7.54
CA ALA A 134 14.89 1.17 -8.79
C ALA A 134 15.05 2.62 -9.30
N LEU A 135 15.06 3.60 -8.39
CA LEU A 135 15.21 5.02 -8.72
C LEU A 135 16.56 5.39 -9.34
N LYS A 136 17.61 4.59 -9.15
CA LYS A 136 18.94 4.91 -9.73
C LYS A 136 18.92 5.05 -11.25
N GLU A 137 17.96 4.43 -11.90
CA GLU A 137 17.81 4.42 -13.36
C GLU A 137 16.58 5.24 -13.83
N LEU A 138 15.86 5.89 -12.90
CA LEU A 138 14.66 6.66 -13.19
C LEU A 138 14.87 8.15 -12.84
N PRO A 139 14.37 9.08 -13.65
CA PRO A 139 14.46 10.51 -13.34
C PRO A 139 13.55 10.83 -12.14
N ARG A 140 14.16 11.30 -11.05
CA ARG A 140 13.48 11.56 -9.76
C ARG A 140 12.28 12.50 -9.88
N GLU A 141 12.39 13.51 -10.72
CA GLU A 141 11.36 14.53 -10.95
C GLU A 141 10.13 13.99 -11.71
N LYS A 142 10.24 12.80 -12.32
CA LYS A 142 9.15 12.15 -13.04
C LYS A 142 8.43 11.08 -12.22
N VAL A 143 8.85 10.85 -10.99
CA VAL A 143 8.22 9.90 -10.07
C VAL A 143 7.67 10.60 -8.84
N THR A 144 6.59 10.05 -8.29
CA THR A 144 6.02 10.46 -7.01
C THR A 144 6.42 9.45 -5.95
N LEU A 145 7.02 9.92 -4.87
CA LEU A 145 7.41 9.08 -3.74
C LEU A 145 6.56 9.44 -2.52
N MET A 146 5.83 8.45 -2.03
CA MET A 146 5.14 8.51 -0.76
C MET A 146 5.76 7.52 0.22
N THR A 147 5.98 7.97 1.45
CA THR A 147 6.30 7.07 2.56
C THR A 147 5.44 7.39 3.78
N LYS A 148 5.46 6.51 4.78
CA LYS A 148 4.67 6.66 6.00
C LYS A 148 5.57 6.46 7.20
N MET A 149 5.45 7.37 8.17
CA MET A 149 6.19 7.35 9.42
C MET A 149 5.37 6.64 10.49
N TRP A 150 5.97 5.65 11.14
CA TRP A 150 5.38 5.03 12.32
C TRP A 150 5.45 6.00 13.51
N THR A 151 4.32 6.22 14.18
CA THR A 151 4.18 7.24 15.22
C THR A 151 3.70 6.69 16.57
N TYR A 152 3.79 5.38 16.75
CA TYR A 152 3.42 4.69 17.99
C TYR A 152 4.66 4.32 18.80
N ASP A 153 5.26 5.34 19.43
CA ASP A 153 6.42 5.16 20.28
C ASP A 153 6.01 4.89 21.73
N GLU A 154 6.83 4.11 22.42
CA GLU A 154 6.72 3.92 23.85
C GLU A 154 7.29 5.13 24.60
N GLY A 155 6.41 6.08 24.94
CA GLY A 155 6.73 7.23 25.78
C GLY A 155 7.46 8.39 25.10
N SER A 156 7.27 9.61 25.63
CA SER A 156 7.79 10.84 25.04
C SER A 156 9.32 10.96 25.06
N GLU A 157 10.00 10.29 26.00
CA GLU A 157 11.46 10.37 26.17
C GLU A 157 12.24 9.56 25.11
N LYS A 158 11.61 8.63 24.44
CA LYS A 158 12.22 7.76 23.41
C LYS A 158 11.92 8.20 21.98
N ARG A 159 11.16 9.29 21.80
CA ARG A 159 10.80 9.77 20.48
C ARG A 159 12.02 10.29 19.73
N GLU A 160 12.31 9.66 18.61
CA GLU A 160 13.32 10.17 17.70
C GLU A 160 12.82 11.48 17.06
N PRO A 161 13.68 12.50 16.91
CA PRO A 161 13.30 13.72 16.18
C PRO A 161 12.82 13.38 14.77
N VAL A 162 11.66 13.91 14.37
CA VAL A 162 11.06 13.68 13.04
C VAL A 162 12.09 13.88 11.92
N ARG A 163 12.94 14.90 12.04
CA ARG A 163 14.00 15.19 11.07
C ARG A 163 14.98 14.01 10.92
N LYS A 164 15.39 13.39 12.01
CA LYS A 164 16.33 12.27 11.97
C LYS A 164 15.73 11.05 11.27
N THR A 165 14.46 10.75 11.54
CA THR A 165 13.73 9.68 10.85
C THR A 165 13.60 10.00 9.34
N LEU A 166 13.30 11.25 8.98
CA LEU A 166 13.23 11.68 7.58
C LEU A 166 14.57 11.57 6.86
N ASP A 167 15.68 11.94 7.53
CA ASP A 167 17.02 11.83 6.94
C ASP A 167 17.39 10.37 6.69
N ARG A 168 17.01 9.46 7.61
CA ARG A 168 17.12 8.00 7.38
C ARG A 168 16.31 7.54 6.17
N PHE A 169 15.04 7.94 6.06
CA PHE A 169 14.18 7.58 4.92
C PHE A 169 14.75 8.07 3.59
N ARG A 170 15.28 9.30 3.58
CA ARG A 170 15.92 9.89 2.40
C ARG A 170 17.15 9.10 1.98
N GLN A 171 17.97 8.71 2.95
CA GLN A 171 19.15 7.87 2.72
C GLN A 171 18.77 6.49 2.18
N GLU A 172 17.79 5.82 2.78
CA GLU A 172 17.31 4.50 2.36
C GLU A 172 16.73 4.52 0.95
N ALA A 173 15.90 5.52 0.64
CA ALA A 173 15.28 5.69 -0.67
C ALA A 173 16.20 6.37 -1.70
N GLY A 174 17.36 6.86 -1.32
CA GLY A 174 18.30 7.55 -2.21
C GLY A 174 17.69 8.82 -2.82
N THR A 175 16.96 9.62 -2.05
CA THR A 175 16.25 10.81 -2.52
C THR A 175 16.48 12.01 -1.59
N GLU A 176 16.46 13.22 -2.14
CA GLU A 176 16.56 14.45 -1.37
C GLU A 176 15.22 14.89 -0.74
N TYR A 177 14.08 14.44 -1.28
CA TYR A 177 12.76 14.80 -0.81
C TYR A 177 11.73 13.69 -1.09
N PHE A 178 10.64 13.69 -0.32
CA PHE A 178 9.44 12.93 -0.63
C PHE A 178 8.34 13.87 -1.14
N ASP A 179 7.53 13.39 -2.07
CA ASP A 179 6.36 14.13 -2.53
C ASP A 179 5.24 14.10 -1.47
N ILE A 180 5.09 12.95 -0.80
CA ILE A 180 4.06 12.74 0.21
C ILE A 180 4.65 12.02 1.42
N LEU A 181 4.31 12.50 2.62
CA LEU A 181 4.58 11.77 3.85
C LEU A 181 3.36 11.71 4.76
N LEU A 182 2.98 10.49 5.13
CA LEU A 182 1.82 10.25 5.99
C LEU A 182 2.24 9.78 7.38
N MET A 183 1.51 10.18 8.41
CA MET A 183 1.52 9.45 9.67
C MET A 183 0.82 8.10 9.46
N HIS A 184 1.48 7.01 9.87
CA HIS A 184 1.06 5.67 9.54
C HIS A 184 0.03 5.13 10.52
N CYS A 185 -1.08 4.59 9.98
CA CYS A 185 -2.04 3.77 10.73
C CYS A 185 -2.77 4.51 11.86
N MET A 186 -3.41 5.65 11.57
CA MET A 186 -4.18 6.37 12.59
C MET A 186 -5.44 5.59 12.98
N THR A 187 -5.56 5.27 14.26
CA THR A 187 -6.57 4.36 14.84
C THR A 187 -7.57 5.04 15.78
N ASP A 188 -7.47 6.35 15.98
CA ASP A 188 -8.39 7.13 16.82
C ASP A 188 -8.54 8.56 16.31
N GLY A 189 -9.66 9.23 16.65
CA GLY A 189 -9.95 10.60 16.24
C GLY A 189 -9.16 11.67 17.01
N ASN A 190 -8.49 11.31 18.09
CA ASN A 190 -7.69 12.24 18.89
C ASN A 190 -6.24 12.34 18.44
N TRP A 191 -5.94 11.83 17.23
CA TRP A 191 -4.60 11.88 16.67
C TRP A 191 -4.01 13.29 16.55
N PRO A 192 -4.77 14.39 16.35
CA PRO A 192 -4.15 15.72 16.32
C PRO A 192 -3.46 16.08 17.62
N GLU A 193 -4.07 15.71 18.75
CA GLU A 193 -3.47 15.95 20.07
C GLU A 193 -2.36 14.96 20.40
N THR A 194 -2.63 13.67 20.19
CA THR A 194 -1.70 12.59 20.57
C THR A 194 -0.48 12.52 19.67
N ARG A 195 -0.54 13.04 18.43
CA ARG A 195 0.53 13.05 17.42
C ARG A 195 1.03 14.45 17.10
N LYS A 196 0.73 15.46 17.92
CA LYS A 196 1.14 16.85 17.73
C LYS A 196 2.62 17.00 17.45
N PHE A 197 3.48 16.29 18.18
CA PHE A 197 4.94 16.28 17.96
C PHE A 197 5.31 15.93 16.52
N TYR A 198 4.67 14.90 15.95
CA TYR A 198 4.91 14.48 14.57
C TYR A 198 4.33 15.47 13.56
N MET A 199 3.15 16.01 13.84
CA MET A 199 2.52 17.04 12.98
C MET A 199 3.39 18.28 12.87
N GLU A 200 3.92 18.79 13.97
CA GLU A 200 4.81 19.95 14.00
C GLU A 200 6.12 19.65 13.23
N GLY A 201 6.71 18.47 13.45
CA GLY A 201 7.93 18.06 12.74
C GLY A 201 7.72 17.90 11.24
N LEU A 202 6.57 17.35 10.82
CA LEU A 202 6.23 17.21 9.40
C LEU A 202 5.84 18.53 8.74
N ALA A 203 5.15 19.45 9.46
CA ALA A 203 4.88 20.78 8.98
C ALA A 203 6.18 21.55 8.69
N LYS A 204 7.16 21.47 9.61
CA LYS A 204 8.49 22.04 9.41
C LYS A 204 9.21 21.43 8.21
N ALA A 205 9.14 20.10 8.04
CA ALA A 205 9.74 19.42 6.90
C ALA A 205 9.11 19.86 5.57
N LYS A 206 7.81 20.19 5.58
CA LYS A 206 7.08 20.75 4.43
C LYS A 206 7.54 22.17 4.12
N GLU A 207 7.72 23.02 5.12
CA GLU A 207 8.28 24.37 4.97
C GLU A 207 9.71 24.36 4.39
N GLU A 208 10.51 23.37 4.80
CA GLU A 208 11.88 23.16 4.31
C GLU A 208 11.94 22.49 2.92
N GLY A 209 10.80 22.10 2.34
CA GLY A 209 10.74 21.44 1.02
C GLY A 209 11.20 19.98 1.01
N ILE A 210 11.43 19.36 2.18
CA ILE A 210 11.79 17.95 2.31
C ILE A 210 10.59 17.05 2.03
N VAL A 211 9.39 17.55 2.29
CA VAL A 211 8.12 16.93 1.99
C VAL A 211 7.22 17.96 1.30
N LYS A 212 6.48 17.56 0.24
CA LYS A 212 5.58 18.48 -0.46
C LYS A 212 4.16 18.48 0.10
N ALA A 213 3.66 17.30 0.54
CA ALA A 213 2.34 17.15 1.12
C ALA A 213 2.38 16.18 2.30
N VAL A 214 1.55 16.43 3.32
CA VAL A 214 1.43 15.62 4.53
C VAL A 214 0.03 15.10 4.72
N GLY A 215 -0.14 14.08 5.56
CA GLY A 215 -1.46 13.53 5.85
C GLY A 215 -1.39 12.27 6.70
N ILE A 216 -2.42 11.44 6.61
CA ILE A 216 -2.53 10.22 7.39
C ILE A 216 -2.97 9.02 6.56
N SER A 217 -2.61 7.80 7.00
CA SER A 217 -3.29 6.59 6.60
C SER A 217 -4.29 6.18 7.68
N CYS A 218 -5.56 6.04 7.30
CA CYS A 218 -6.67 5.82 8.24
C CYS A 218 -6.92 4.33 8.47
N HIS A 219 -7.07 3.97 9.75
CA HIS A 219 -7.45 2.65 10.19
C HIS A 219 -8.57 2.70 11.26
N ASN A 220 -9.36 3.78 11.24
CA ASN A 220 -10.49 3.99 12.13
C ASN A 220 -11.37 5.10 11.52
N TRP A 221 -12.70 5.00 11.74
CA TRP A 221 -13.68 5.98 11.26
C TRP A 221 -13.43 7.38 11.81
N ASP A 222 -13.25 7.50 13.13
CA ASP A 222 -13.09 8.82 13.78
C ASP A 222 -11.79 9.49 13.34
N ALA A 223 -10.72 8.69 13.12
CA ALA A 223 -9.47 9.21 12.56
C ALA A 223 -9.66 9.79 11.15
N MET A 224 -10.46 9.13 10.32
CA MET A 224 -10.76 9.59 8.97
C MET A 224 -11.69 10.81 8.98
N ALA A 225 -12.69 10.83 9.86
CA ALA A 225 -13.61 11.95 10.02
C ALA A 225 -12.88 13.22 10.49
N GLU A 226 -11.93 13.09 11.42
CA GLU A 226 -11.06 14.18 11.83
C GLU A 226 -10.18 14.67 10.66
N ALA A 227 -9.54 13.76 9.93
CA ALA A 227 -8.71 14.13 8.80
C ALA A 227 -9.46 14.88 7.68
N ALA A 228 -10.73 14.53 7.47
CA ALA A 228 -11.56 15.15 6.44
C ALA A 228 -11.74 16.66 6.64
N GLN A 229 -11.68 17.14 7.88
CA GLN A 229 -11.84 18.56 8.24
C GLN A 229 -10.56 19.24 8.72
N ASN A 230 -9.54 18.47 9.13
CA ASN A 230 -8.33 19.03 9.74
C ASN A 230 -7.48 19.77 8.70
N PRO A 231 -7.18 21.06 8.89
CA PRO A 231 -6.45 21.87 7.90
C PRO A 231 -4.99 21.43 7.72
N TRP A 232 -4.40 20.75 8.70
CA TRP A 232 -3.03 20.22 8.59
C TRP A 232 -2.94 19.06 7.57
N CYS A 233 -4.01 18.27 7.43
CA CYS A 233 -4.04 17.10 6.59
C CYS A 233 -4.27 17.48 5.12
N ASP A 234 -3.26 17.33 4.26
CA ASP A 234 -3.41 17.52 2.81
C ASP A 234 -3.98 16.26 2.13
N ILE A 235 -3.63 15.06 2.64
CA ILE A 235 -3.92 13.78 1.99
C ILE A 235 -4.48 12.77 2.98
N ILE A 236 -5.51 12.07 2.55
CA ILE A 236 -6.14 10.95 3.27
C ILE A 236 -5.93 9.67 2.45
N LEU A 237 -5.26 8.67 3.04
CA LEU A 237 -5.18 7.32 2.52
C LEU A 237 -6.15 6.43 3.28
N ALA A 238 -7.27 6.06 2.65
CA ALA A 238 -8.39 5.35 3.27
C ALA A 238 -8.57 3.94 2.70
N ARG A 239 -9.08 3.03 3.53
CA ARG A 239 -9.48 1.68 3.14
C ARG A 239 -10.83 1.75 2.45
N LEU A 240 -10.89 1.40 1.14
CA LEU A 240 -12.14 1.46 0.38
C LEU A 240 -12.20 0.34 -0.67
N ASN A 241 -13.26 -0.44 -0.64
CA ASN A 241 -13.60 -1.48 -1.63
C ASN A 241 -15.10 -1.81 -1.55
N PRO A 242 -15.72 -2.41 -2.58
CA PRO A 242 -17.16 -2.69 -2.60
C PRO A 242 -17.58 -3.84 -1.67
N PHE A 243 -16.65 -4.57 -1.09
CA PHE A 243 -16.90 -5.77 -0.27
C PHE A 243 -16.87 -5.49 1.24
N GLN A 244 -16.65 -4.25 1.65
CA GLN A 244 -16.48 -3.85 3.06
C GLN A 244 -15.34 -4.59 3.79
N SER A 245 -14.38 -5.15 3.04
CA SER A 245 -13.25 -5.90 3.61
C SER A 245 -12.19 -4.97 4.18
N HIS A 246 -11.88 -5.15 5.47
CA HIS A 246 -10.92 -4.31 6.20
C HIS A 246 -11.21 -2.80 6.12
N MET A 247 -12.47 -2.41 6.08
CA MET A 247 -12.90 -1.03 6.01
C MET A 247 -13.27 -0.47 7.39
N ASP A 248 -13.37 0.85 7.48
CA ASP A 248 -13.69 1.58 8.70
C ASP A 248 -15.17 1.98 8.81
N GLY A 249 -16.00 1.49 7.90
CA GLY A 249 -17.44 1.70 7.80
C GLY A 249 -18.00 0.99 6.57
N THR A 250 -19.26 1.24 6.21
CA THR A 250 -19.81 0.73 4.95
C THR A 250 -19.15 1.42 3.75
N PRO A 251 -19.13 0.82 2.56
CA PRO A 251 -18.61 1.47 1.36
C PRO A 251 -19.27 2.83 1.10
N GLU A 252 -20.57 2.92 1.30
CA GLU A 252 -21.38 4.12 1.11
C GLU A 252 -20.98 5.24 2.08
N ASP A 253 -20.88 4.91 3.39
CA ASP A 253 -20.53 5.89 4.42
C ASP A 253 -19.12 6.41 4.25
N VAL A 254 -18.15 5.49 4.04
CA VAL A 254 -16.75 5.86 3.81
C VAL A 254 -16.63 6.72 2.56
N ASN A 255 -17.27 6.33 1.46
CA ASN A 255 -17.23 7.09 0.21
C ASN A 255 -17.88 8.49 0.35
N ALA A 256 -18.98 8.60 1.08
CA ALA A 256 -19.63 9.90 1.35
C ALA A 256 -18.73 10.82 2.19
N LEU A 257 -18.05 10.30 3.21
CA LEU A 257 -17.10 11.06 4.02
C LEU A 257 -15.90 11.52 3.19
N LEU A 258 -15.35 10.64 2.34
CA LEU A 258 -14.25 10.97 1.43
C LEU A 258 -14.68 12.03 0.37
N GLY A 259 -15.95 12.01 -0.06
CA GLY A 259 -16.52 13.04 -0.93
C GLY A 259 -16.46 14.42 -0.29
N LYS A 260 -16.90 14.53 0.97
CA LYS A 260 -16.80 15.80 1.75
C LYS A 260 -15.35 16.24 1.93
N ALA A 261 -14.46 15.31 2.21
CA ALA A 261 -13.02 15.62 2.32
C ALA A 261 -12.46 16.14 0.99
N ARG A 262 -12.86 15.54 -0.14
CA ARG A 262 -12.48 15.99 -1.49
C ARG A 262 -13.01 17.39 -1.80
N GLU A 263 -14.23 17.72 -1.42
CA GLU A 263 -14.80 19.07 -1.53
C GLU A 263 -14.00 20.09 -0.71
N ASN A 264 -13.45 19.69 0.44
CA ASN A 264 -12.52 20.47 1.25
C ASN A 264 -11.10 20.55 0.66
N GLY A 265 -10.87 20.04 -0.55
CA GLY A 265 -9.61 20.11 -1.26
C GLY A 265 -8.57 19.04 -0.86
N LYS A 266 -8.95 18.05 -0.05
CA LYS A 266 -8.04 16.96 0.33
C LYS A 266 -7.70 16.07 -0.86
N GLY A 267 -6.47 15.58 -0.93
CA GLY A 267 -6.07 14.49 -1.80
C GLY A 267 -6.58 13.15 -1.24
N ILE A 268 -7.41 12.43 -2.00
CA ILE A 268 -8.03 11.19 -1.55
C ILE A 268 -7.39 10.01 -2.26
N MET A 269 -6.80 9.10 -1.49
CA MET A 269 -6.17 7.88 -1.98
C MET A 269 -6.86 6.65 -1.40
N GLY A 270 -7.09 5.63 -2.23
CA GLY A 270 -7.63 4.35 -1.79
C GLY A 270 -6.54 3.32 -1.52
N MET A 271 -6.69 2.54 -0.46
CA MET A 271 -5.93 1.33 -0.20
C MET A 271 -6.84 0.14 0.07
N LYS A 272 -6.29 -1.07 0.04
CA LYS A 272 -7.02 -2.34 0.22
C LYS A 272 -8.16 -2.54 -0.80
N ILE A 273 -7.96 -2.05 -2.01
CA ILE A 273 -8.92 -2.13 -3.13
C ILE A 273 -9.38 -3.58 -3.37
N PHE A 274 -8.47 -4.55 -3.27
CA PHE A 274 -8.75 -5.99 -3.38
C PHE A 274 -8.91 -6.68 -2.01
N GLY A 275 -9.35 -5.95 -0.96
CA GLY A 275 -9.57 -6.51 0.38
C GLY A 275 -8.33 -7.20 0.97
N GLU A 276 -7.12 -6.68 0.72
CA GLU A 276 -5.84 -7.27 1.15
C GLU A 276 -5.60 -8.69 0.59
N GLY A 277 -6.05 -8.92 -0.65
CA GLY A 277 -5.91 -10.19 -1.35
C GLY A 277 -7.06 -11.18 -1.10
N LYS A 278 -8.15 -10.75 -0.48
CA LYS A 278 -9.37 -11.59 -0.30
C LYS A 278 -10.25 -11.63 -1.55
N HIS A 279 -10.21 -10.59 -2.38
CA HIS A 279 -11.07 -10.39 -3.54
C HIS A 279 -10.22 -10.30 -4.81
N VAL A 280 -9.78 -11.46 -5.31
CA VAL A 280 -8.80 -11.58 -6.41
C VAL A 280 -9.23 -12.51 -7.53
N THR A 281 -10.49 -13.00 -7.55
CA THR A 281 -11.04 -13.61 -8.76
C THR A 281 -11.17 -12.58 -9.88
N ASP A 282 -11.36 -13.00 -11.12
CA ASP A 282 -11.46 -12.10 -12.28
C ASP A 282 -12.62 -11.10 -12.09
N GLU A 283 -13.78 -11.58 -11.67
CA GLU A 283 -14.97 -10.78 -11.42
C GLU A 283 -14.79 -9.83 -10.24
N GLU A 284 -14.17 -10.29 -9.14
CA GLU A 284 -13.95 -9.46 -7.95
C GLU A 284 -12.95 -8.34 -8.23
N ARG A 285 -11.87 -8.61 -8.99
CA ARG A 285 -10.93 -7.56 -9.41
C ARG A 285 -11.61 -6.53 -10.30
N GLU A 286 -12.43 -6.97 -11.26
CA GLU A 286 -13.19 -6.06 -12.11
C GLU A 286 -14.14 -5.20 -11.28
N HIS A 287 -14.92 -5.79 -10.39
CA HIS A 287 -15.86 -5.07 -9.52
C HIS A 287 -15.12 -4.06 -8.62
N SER A 288 -13.99 -4.47 -8.01
CA SER A 288 -13.18 -3.57 -7.16
C SER A 288 -12.65 -2.37 -7.92
N ILE A 289 -12.14 -2.58 -9.14
CA ILE A 289 -11.59 -1.49 -9.97
C ILE A 289 -12.70 -0.62 -10.52
N HIS A 290 -13.80 -1.20 -10.99
CA HIS A 290 -14.97 -0.45 -11.44
C HIS A 290 -15.45 0.49 -10.35
N PHE A 291 -15.72 -0.02 -9.15
CA PHE A 291 -16.12 0.78 -7.99
C PHE A 291 -15.10 1.89 -7.67
N ALA A 292 -13.82 1.58 -7.61
CA ALA A 292 -12.78 2.54 -7.27
C ALA A 292 -12.63 3.66 -8.30
N VAL A 293 -12.86 3.38 -9.59
CA VAL A 293 -12.66 4.35 -10.69
C VAL A 293 -13.92 5.16 -10.97
N THR A 294 -15.11 4.53 -10.92
CA THR A 294 -16.35 5.12 -11.46
C THR A 294 -17.34 5.55 -10.39
N GLU A 295 -17.33 4.92 -9.20
CA GLU A 295 -18.34 5.13 -8.16
C GLU A 295 -17.76 5.83 -6.92
N SER A 296 -16.43 5.78 -6.76
CA SER A 296 -15.79 6.32 -5.56
C SER A 296 -15.30 7.76 -5.74
N ASN A 297 -15.06 8.42 -4.60
CA ASN A 297 -14.48 9.76 -4.53
C ASN A 297 -12.93 9.74 -4.52
N LEU A 298 -12.30 8.63 -4.89
CA LEU A 298 -10.84 8.53 -4.95
C LEU A 298 -10.27 9.37 -6.11
N HIS A 299 -9.11 9.98 -5.89
CA HIS A 299 -8.29 10.53 -6.97
C HIS A 299 -7.39 9.43 -7.56
N CYS A 300 -6.79 8.62 -6.70
CA CYS A 300 -5.89 7.53 -7.06
C CYS A 300 -5.97 6.40 -6.04
N MET A 301 -5.32 5.28 -6.35
CA MET A 301 -5.31 4.10 -5.48
C MET A 301 -3.93 3.48 -5.40
N THR A 302 -3.61 2.82 -4.28
CA THR A 302 -2.41 2.01 -4.12
C THR A 302 -2.75 0.53 -4.25
N LEU A 303 -2.03 -0.18 -5.10
CA LEU A 303 -2.19 -1.60 -5.38
C LEU A 303 -0.90 -2.36 -5.07
N GLY A 304 -0.99 -3.37 -4.22
CA GLY A 304 0.12 -4.26 -3.90
C GLY A 304 0.29 -5.33 -4.98
N LEU A 305 1.13 -5.04 -5.96
CA LEU A 305 1.38 -5.90 -7.11
C LEU A 305 2.72 -6.62 -6.93
N GLU A 306 2.78 -7.91 -7.27
CA GLU A 306 3.93 -8.79 -7.02
C GLU A 306 4.53 -9.35 -8.33
N SER A 307 3.89 -9.10 -9.48
CA SER A 307 4.36 -9.53 -10.80
C SER A 307 3.95 -8.56 -11.90
N ILE A 308 4.66 -8.61 -13.03
CA ILE A 308 4.32 -7.88 -14.25
C ILE A 308 2.90 -8.22 -14.73
N ALA A 309 2.52 -9.50 -14.69
CA ALA A 309 1.19 -9.92 -15.10
C ALA A 309 0.08 -9.30 -14.24
N GLN A 310 0.26 -9.24 -12.92
CA GLN A 310 -0.67 -8.55 -12.02
C GLN A 310 -0.73 -7.05 -12.31
N MET A 311 0.40 -6.44 -12.61
CA MET A 311 0.49 -5.02 -12.95
C MET A 311 -0.24 -4.71 -14.26
N ASP A 312 -0.01 -5.50 -15.29
CA ASP A 312 -0.66 -5.32 -16.60
C ASP A 312 -2.18 -5.53 -16.49
N ASP A 313 -2.65 -6.55 -15.76
CA ASP A 313 -4.09 -6.77 -15.49
C ASP A 313 -4.72 -5.55 -14.77
N ALA A 314 -4.05 -5.04 -13.74
CA ALA A 314 -4.56 -3.88 -13.00
C ALA A 314 -4.60 -2.61 -13.87
N ILE A 315 -3.55 -2.34 -14.65
CA ILE A 315 -3.49 -1.18 -15.55
C ILE A 315 -4.59 -1.29 -16.62
N GLU A 316 -4.76 -2.44 -17.25
CA GLU A 316 -5.80 -2.65 -18.27
C GLU A 316 -7.19 -2.36 -17.72
N ARG A 317 -7.54 -2.93 -16.55
CA ARG A 317 -8.84 -2.73 -15.91
C ARG A 317 -9.08 -1.26 -15.57
N VAL A 318 -8.10 -0.61 -14.93
CA VAL A 318 -8.22 0.81 -14.56
C VAL A 318 -8.43 1.66 -15.80
N MET A 319 -7.60 1.51 -16.84
CA MET A 319 -7.69 2.35 -18.03
C MET A 319 -8.93 2.07 -18.88
N ARG A 320 -9.45 0.84 -18.88
CA ARG A 320 -10.73 0.51 -19.50
C ARG A 320 -11.89 1.20 -18.78
N ASN A 321 -11.91 1.17 -17.44
CA ASN A 321 -12.95 1.83 -16.66
C ASN A 321 -12.88 3.36 -16.76
N VAL A 322 -11.68 3.95 -16.81
CA VAL A 322 -11.51 5.41 -17.07
C VAL A 322 -12.07 5.83 -18.42
N LYS A 323 -11.92 5.01 -19.47
CA LYS A 323 -12.46 5.34 -20.80
C LYS A 323 -13.99 5.24 -20.88
N ASN A 324 -14.59 4.48 -19.97
CA ASN A 324 -16.03 4.23 -19.96
C ASN A 324 -16.78 5.10 -18.93
N SER A 325 -16.08 5.90 -18.11
CA SER A 325 -16.62 6.86 -17.14
C SER A 325 -16.65 8.27 -17.75
#